data_61404e74c081c0a1e6dea3386c7689d3
#
_entry.id   61404e74c081c0a1e6dea3386c7689d3
#
_cell.length_a   1.000
_cell.length_b   1.000
_cell.length_c   1.000
_cell.angle_alpha   90.00
_cell.angle_beta   90.00
_cell.angle_gamma   90.00
#
_symmetry.space_group_name_H-M   'P 1'
#
loop_
_entity.id
_entity.type
_entity.pdbx_description
1 polymer ?
#
loop_
_entity_poly.entity_id
_entity_poly.type
_entity_poly.pdbx_seq_one_letter_code
_entity_poly.pdbx_strand_id
1 'polypeptide(L)'
;MDKPMTPDAMHPGWLELMRRARQPRSRREFLSAAATGAAGLALWSALPRSAAGVLSASTAAGLPDLAWWPSNNKLKHIVILCQENRSFDHYFGAFASMFGKGDKTATGFTPSALTYYNSAGTAYHPYHLTHFCDQDPDHSWAGSHNKWDSGKMNGWVTDESGQTIAIGYFLPADHIYHVQLAQAFTLADHYFCSQIGPTLPNRLYLWTGTSGWDYLSTTNTDSLPYNNPSLTALPPVLSWPTMPDVLDAAGLPWKCYTVADGSVPSTLGAFNPLIFFSQFLDNPPRLAQATSDFSEFVADLAAGTLPAVSWIVTEAVVCEHPPAPPDMGQLLVARVVQVLMASSAWESTALFVTYDEGGGFFEHVPPQILEYVPAGLPNAGMAVGPGFRVPLFIVSPWAPADTVFKETLDHTSVLQFVEDTFSTSSHPLKLSSIDPARRKLNNLAKAFDFSQAPNNAALPSPAQLYPYAQQTILTLNAERTLADCSTNLPTWLPQLLGVS
;
A
#
# COMPACT_ATOMS: atom_id res chain seq x y z
N MET A 1 -12.48 -0.44 32.43
CA MET A 1 -13.72 -0.31 31.62
C MET A 1 -13.88 1.17 31.34
N ASP A 2 -13.32 1.64 30.26
CA ASP A 2 -13.45 3.06 29.87
C ASP A 2 -14.85 3.31 29.33
N LYS A 3 -15.44 4.43 29.78
CA LYS A 3 -16.77 4.82 29.29
C LYS A 3 -16.72 5.09 27.80
N PRO A 4 -17.71 4.63 27.00
CA PRO A 4 -17.79 4.97 25.60
C PRO A 4 -17.78 6.50 25.45
N MET A 5 -16.98 6.99 24.50
CA MET A 5 -16.89 8.43 24.19
C MET A 5 -18.25 8.91 23.69
N THR A 6 -18.79 9.95 24.32
CA THR A 6 -20.05 10.57 23.86
C THR A 6 -19.78 11.34 22.56
N PRO A 7 -20.77 11.46 21.66
CA PRO A 7 -20.63 12.25 20.42
C PRO A 7 -20.11 13.69 20.66
N ASP A 8 -20.42 14.28 21.83
CA ASP A 8 -19.98 15.61 22.20
C ASP A 8 -18.47 15.73 22.49
N ALA A 9 -17.79 14.60 22.66
CA ALA A 9 -16.33 14.53 22.86
C ALA A 9 -15.56 14.25 21.55
N MET A 10 -16.27 13.99 20.46
CA MET A 10 -15.64 13.70 19.16
C MET A 10 -15.27 14.98 18.41
N HIS A 11 -14.14 14.94 17.70
CA HIS A 11 -13.74 16.03 16.81
C HIS A 11 -14.80 16.24 15.70
N PRO A 12 -15.22 17.49 15.41
CA PRO A 12 -16.25 17.79 14.40
C PRO A 12 -15.95 17.19 13.02
N GLY A 13 -14.69 17.16 12.61
CA GLY A 13 -14.25 16.53 11.34
C GLY A 13 -14.58 15.03 11.28
N TRP A 14 -14.46 14.31 12.38
CA TRP A 14 -14.85 12.90 12.44
C TRP A 14 -16.35 12.68 12.40
N LEU A 15 -17.11 13.57 13.06
CA LEU A 15 -18.58 13.53 12.95
C LEU A 15 -19.02 13.74 11.51
N GLU A 16 -18.35 14.62 10.77
CA GLU A 16 -18.63 14.85 9.35
C GLU A 16 -18.24 13.63 8.49
N LEU A 17 -17.10 12.98 8.74
CA LEU A 17 -16.72 11.73 8.06
C LEU A 17 -17.74 10.63 8.29
N MET A 18 -18.15 10.41 9.55
CA MET A 18 -19.19 9.43 9.88
C MET A 18 -20.54 9.79 9.28
N ARG A 19 -20.88 11.09 9.19
CA ARG A 19 -22.09 11.53 8.54
C ARG A 19 -22.08 11.22 7.04
N ARG A 20 -20.96 11.47 6.37
CA ARG A 20 -20.79 11.14 4.94
C ARG A 20 -20.88 9.64 4.69
N ALA A 21 -20.25 8.84 5.53
CA ALA A 21 -20.28 7.39 5.43
C ALA A 21 -21.69 6.79 5.66
N ARG A 22 -22.52 7.44 6.49
CA ARG A 22 -23.90 7.02 6.76
C ARG A 22 -24.92 7.51 5.74
N GLN A 23 -24.56 8.43 4.84
CA GLN A 23 -25.47 8.83 3.78
C GLN A 23 -25.54 7.72 2.73
N PRO A 24 -26.70 7.12 2.48
CA PRO A 24 -26.85 6.17 1.40
C PRO A 24 -26.53 6.90 0.10
N ARG A 25 -25.44 6.56 -0.54
CA ARG A 25 -25.20 6.99 -1.92
C ARG A 25 -26.34 6.44 -2.75
N SER A 26 -27.08 7.31 -3.40
CA SER A 26 -28.17 6.84 -4.23
C SER A 26 -27.56 5.97 -5.33
N ARG A 27 -28.20 4.84 -5.62
CA ARG A 27 -27.82 3.94 -6.73
C ARG A 27 -27.61 4.72 -8.04
N ARG A 28 -28.25 5.88 -8.16
CA ARG A 28 -28.15 6.80 -9.30
C ARG A 28 -26.87 7.62 -9.29
N GLU A 29 -26.37 8.06 -8.15
CA GLU A 29 -25.08 8.80 -8.03
C GLU A 29 -23.91 7.86 -8.23
N PHE A 30 -23.98 6.65 -7.68
CA PHE A 30 -23.00 5.61 -7.93
C PHE A 30 -22.98 5.19 -9.42
N LEU A 31 -24.15 4.98 -10.02
CA LEU A 31 -24.28 4.62 -11.44
C LEU A 31 -23.89 5.77 -12.38
N SER A 32 -24.09 7.05 -12.00
CA SER A 32 -23.67 8.17 -12.85
C SER A 32 -22.16 8.35 -12.86
N ALA A 33 -21.49 8.17 -11.72
CA ALA A 33 -20.03 8.20 -11.65
C ALA A 33 -19.40 7.02 -12.43
N ALA A 34 -20.00 5.84 -12.31
CA ALA A 34 -19.56 4.66 -13.04
C ALA A 34 -19.91 4.72 -14.55
N ALA A 35 -21.06 5.30 -14.91
CA ALA A 35 -21.45 5.45 -16.31
C ALA A 35 -20.59 6.47 -17.06
N THR A 36 -20.16 7.55 -16.42
CA THR A 36 -19.18 8.50 -17.02
C THR A 36 -17.81 7.84 -17.20
N GLY A 37 -17.35 7.04 -16.24
CA GLY A 37 -16.12 6.27 -16.40
C GLY A 37 -16.24 5.16 -17.45
N ALA A 38 -17.34 4.39 -17.45
CA ALA A 38 -17.57 3.31 -18.40
C ALA A 38 -17.84 3.83 -19.83
N ALA A 39 -18.57 4.93 -19.99
CA ALA A 39 -18.79 5.56 -21.30
C ALA A 39 -17.49 6.14 -21.88
N GLY A 40 -16.62 6.71 -21.05
CA GLY A 40 -15.29 7.14 -21.48
C GLY A 40 -14.42 5.97 -21.95
N LEU A 41 -14.44 4.86 -21.21
CA LEU A 41 -13.67 3.66 -21.58
C LEU A 41 -14.26 2.90 -22.77
N ALA A 42 -15.59 2.85 -22.92
CA ALA A 42 -16.23 2.23 -24.07
C ALA A 42 -16.02 3.04 -25.37
N LEU A 43 -16.01 4.36 -25.30
CA LEU A 43 -15.64 5.22 -26.43
C LEU A 43 -14.17 5.06 -26.82
N TRP A 44 -13.31 4.81 -25.83
CA TRP A 44 -11.87 4.67 -26.09
C TRP A 44 -11.49 3.30 -26.64
N SER A 45 -12.19 2.23 -26.24
CA SER A 45 -11.99 0.90 -26.83
C SER A 45 -12.50 0.79 -28.28
N ALA A 46 -13.34 1.72 -28.73
CA ALA A 46 -13.91 1.76 -30.06
C ALA A 46 -13.13 2.70 -31.03
N LEU A 47 -12.18 3.48 -30.55
CA LEU A 47 -11.37 4.37 -31.39
C LEU A 47 -10.17 3.61 -32.00
N PRO A 48 -9.95 3.72 -33.32
CA PRO A 48 -8.72 3.19 -33.91
C PRO A 48 -7.50 3.91 -33.33
N ARG A 49 -6.41 3.18 -33.07
CA ARG A 49 -5.15 3.69 -32.50
C ARG A 49 -4.54 4.92 -33.18
N SER A 50 -5.02 5.26 -34.39
CA SER A 50 -4.60 6.47 -35.15
C SER A 50 -5.27 7.76 -34.68
N ALA A 51 -6.29 7.72 -33.82
CA ALA A 51 -6.99 8.92 -33.33
C ALA A 51 -6.40 9.49 -32.02
N ALA A 52 -5.48 8.80 -31.37
CA ALA A 52 -4.83 9.25 -30.13
C ALA A 52 -3.99 10.53 -30.30
N GLY A 53 -3.69 10.92 -31.57
CA GLY A 53 -2.89 12.11 -31.88
C GLY A 53 -3.65 13.44 -31.87
N VAL A 54 -4.97 13.45 -31.77
CA VAL A 54 -5.78 14.67 -31.94
C VAL A 54 -6.36 15.24 -30.63
N LEU A 55 -6.30 14.51 -29.54
CA LEU A 55 -6.80 15.00 -28.24
C LEU A 55 -5.75 15.73 -27.38
N SER A 56 -4.56 16.01 -27.93
CA SER A 56 -3.42 16.55 -27.18
C SER A 56 -3.42 18.06 -26.96
N ALA A 57 -4.45 18.80 -27.35
CA ALA A 57 -4.34 20.26 -27.40
C ALA A 57 -5.34 21.07 -26.56
N SER A 58 -6.29 20.48 -25.83
CA SER A 58 -7.31 21.35 -25.23
C SER A 58 -7.74 21.10 -23.78
N THR A 59 -7.13 20.20 -23.02
CA THR A 59 -7.57 19.91 -21.62
C THR A 59 -6.49 20.03 -20.55
N ALA A 60 -5.39 20.72 -20.83
CA ALA A 60 -4.40 21.07 -19.79
C ALA A 60 -4.87 22.23 -18.86
N ALA A 61 -6.15 22.55 -18.87
CA ALA A 61 -6.73 23.65 -18.09
C ALA A 61 -7.09 23.19 -16.67
N GLY A 62 -6.09 22.86 -15.84
CA GLY A 62 -6.36 22.50 -14.45
C GLY A 62 -5.14 22.17 -13.62
N LEU A 63 -4.03 21.80 -14.22
CA LEU A 63 -2.77 21.69 -13.49
C LEU A 63 -2.12 23.08 -13.39
N PRO A 64 -1.57 23.47 -12.22
CA PRO A 64 -0.76 24.68 -12.12
C PRO A 64 0.36 24.62 -13.17
N ASP A 65 0.78 25.80 -13.68
CA ASP A 65 1.91 25.90 -14.58
C ASP A 65 3.18 25.39 -13.87
N LEU A 66 3.56 24.15 -14.14
CA LEU A 66 4.74 23.50 -13.59
C LEU A 66 6.00 23.89 -14.37
N ALA A 67 6.11 25.13 -14.84
CA ALA A 67 7.25 25.66 -15.61
C ALA A 67 8.60 25.52 -14.86
N TRP A 68 8.58 25.32 -13.55
CA TRP A 68 9.74 25.03 -12.71
C TRP A 68 10.17 23.54 -12.72
N TRP A 69 9.37 22.66 -13.32
CA TRP A 69 9.68 21.25 -13.41
C TRP A 69 10.94 21.01 -14.26
N PRO A 70 11.92 20.21 -13.84
CA PRO A 70 13.11 19.95 -14.63
C PRO A 70 12.74 19.44 -16.03
N SER A 71 13.21 20.10 -17.07
CA SER A 71 12.87 19.80 -18.46
C SER A 71 13.26 18.40 -18.93
N ASN A 72 14.16 17.73 -18.21
CA ASN A 72 14.62 16.36 -18.44
C ASN A 72 13.92 15.31 -17.57
N ASN A 73 13.07 15.70 -16.61
CA ASN A 73 12.31 14.77 -15.81
C ASN A 73 11.10 14.27 -16.61
N LYS A 74 11.02 12.98 -16.82
CA LYS A 74 9.90 12.37 -17.54
C LYS A 74 8.69 12.11 -16.66
N LEU A 75 8.85 12.09 -15.34
CA LEU A 75 7.77 11.82 -14.41
C LEU A 75 7.05 13.11 -14.01
N LYS A 76 5.73 13.05 -14.07
CA LYS A 76 4.80 14.11 -13.65
C LYS A 76 3.81 13.61 -12.61
N HIS A 77 3.70 12.30 -12.48
CA HIS A 77 2.75 11.67 -11.59
C HIS A 77 3.44 10.53 -10.82
N ILE A 78 3.29 10.54 -9.52
CA ILE A 78 3.67 9.44 -8.64
C ILE A 78 2.38 8.91 -8.02
N VAL A 79 2.12 7.62 -8.20
CA VAL A 79 0.98 6.92 -7.61
C VAL A 79 1.51 5.89 -6.63
N ILE A 80 0.95 5.85 -5.43
CA ILE A 80 1.36 4.96 -4.35
C ILE A 80 0.13 4.14 -3.94
N LEU A 81 0.17 2.85 -4.20
CA LEU A 81 -0.84 1.88 -3.77
C LEU A 81 -0.25 1.05 -2.64
N CYS A 82 -0.84 1.14 -1.47
CA CYS A 82 -0.39 0.40 -0.30
C CYS A 82 -1.43 -0.66 0.08
N GLN A 83 -1.03 -1.92 -0.03
CA GLN A 83 -1.77 -3.11 0.41
C GLN A 83 -1.44 -3.43 1.88
N GLU A 84 -1.93 -4.56 2.40
CA GLU A 84 -1.84 -4.94 3.81
C GLU A 84 -1.15 -6.28 4.02
N ASN A 85 -0.23 -6.29 4.99
CA ASN A 85 0.12 -7.44 5.80
C ASN A 85 0.71 -8.64 5.04
N ARG A 86 1.67 -8.41 4.12
CA ARG A 86 2.37 -9.51 3.45
C ARG A 86 3.87 -9.28 3.38
N SER A 87 4.67 -10.21 3.93
CA SER A 87 6.12 -10.14 3.84
C SER A 87 6.63 -10.57 2.46
N PHE A 88 7.86 -10.21 2.14
CA PHE A 88 8.49 -10.60 0.87
C PHE A 88 8.69 -12.12 0.78
N ASP A 89 9.13 -12.76 1.86
CA ASP A 89 9.32 -14.21 1.87
C ASP A 89 8.02 -14.98 1.73
N HIS A 90 6.96 -14.50 2.38
CA HIS A 90 5.63 -15.09 2.27
C HIS A 90 5.13 -15.14 0.82
N TYR A 91 5.42 -14.08 0.03
CA TYR A 91 4.96 -13.98 -1.36
C TYR A 91 5.97 -14.52 -2.38
N PHE A 92 7.23 -14.20 -2.23
CA PHE A 92 8.22 -14.42 -3.29
C PHE A 92 9.42 -15.28 -2.86
N GLY A 93 9.68 -15.41 -1.57
CA GLY A 93 10.93 -15.94 -1.08
C GLY A 93 11.26 -17.37 -1.56
N ALA A 94 10.26 -18.27 -1.63
CA ALA A 94 10.46 -19.64 -2.03
C ALA A 94 10.85 -19.83 -3.53
N PHE A 95 10.54 -18.84 -4.37
CA PHE A 95 10.83 -18.86 -5.81
C PHE A 95 11.47 -17.54 -6.30
N ALA A 96 12.07 -16.80 -5.41
CA ALA A 96 12.71 -15.51 -5.71
C ALA A 96 13.73 -15.58 -6.85
N SER A 97 14.37 -16.74 -7.04
CA SER A 97 15.30 -16.98 -8.15
C SER A 97 14.67 -16.88 -9.54
N MET A 98 13.35 -16.79 -9.65
CA MET A 98 12.65 -16.54 -10.92
C MET A 98 12.78 -15.06 -11.38
N PHE A 99 13.17 -14.14 -10.48
CA PHE A 99 13.25 -12.72 -10.76
C PHE A 99 14.69 -12.23 -10.86
N GLY A 100 14.96 -11.43 -11.86
CA GLY A 100 16.30 -10.90 -12.12
C GLY A 100 17.25 -11.94 -12.72
N LYS A 101 18.52 -11.54 -12.89
CA LYS A 101 19.55 -12.38 -13.54
C LYS A 101 20.90 -12.25 -12.86
N GLY A 102 21.59 -13.36 -12.70
CA GLY A 102 22.94 -13.40 -12.16
C GLY A 102 23.01 -12.90 -10.70
N ASP A 103 23.90 -11.97 -10.43
CA ASP A 103 24.09 -11.33 -9.13
C ASP A 103 22.92 -10.37 -8.73
N LYS A 104 22.03 -10.08 -9.66
CA LYS A 104 20.80 -9.30 -9.45
C LYS A 104 19.56 -10.17 -9.31
N THR A 105 19.70 -11.46 -9.07
CA THR A 105 18.60 -12.34 -8.73
C THR A 105 18.02 -11.96 -7.37
N ALA A 106 16.70 -12.02 -7.21
CA ALA A 106 16.04 -11.68 -5.94
C ALA A 106 16.47 -12.63 -4.81
N THR A 107 16.56 -12.04 -3.61
CA THR A 107 17.00 -12.76 -2.40
C THR A 107 15.85 -13.56 -1.81
N GLY A 108 15.93 -14.86 -1.89
CA GLY A 108 14.96 -15.80 -1.37
C GLY A 108 15.58 -16.87 -0.49
N PHE A 109 14.80 -17.89 -0.17
CA PHE A 109 15.19 -18.99 0.70
C PHE A 109 14.90 -20.36 0.10
N THR A 110 15.54 -21.39 0.69
CA THR A 110 15.17 -22.78 0.45
C THR A 110 14.41 -23.29 1.68
N PRO A 111 13.16 -23.77 1.56
CA PRO A 111 12.32 -24.12 2.71
C PRO A 111 13.00 -25.07 3.71
N SER A 112 13.69 -26.12 3.21
CA SER A 112 14.40 -27.07 4.07
C SER A 112 15.67 -26.52 4.74
N ALA A 113 16.17 -25.36 4.34
CA ALA A 113 17.35 -24.73 4.94
C ALA A 113 17.00 -23.86 6.14
N LEU A 114 15.73 -23.45 6.29
CA LEU A 114 15.25 -22.67 7.43
C LEU A 114 14.58 -23.59 8.44
N THR A 115 14.88 -23.38 9.72
CA THR A 115 14.28 -24.15 10.80
C THR A 115 13.90 -23.21 11.93
N TYR A 116 12.66 -23.28 12.34
CA TYR A 116 12.10 -22.53 13.46
C TYR A 116 11.63 -23.49 14.56
N TYR A 117 11.71 -23.05 15.80
CA TYR A 117 11.40 -23.90 16.95
C TYR A 117 10.28 -23.28 17.77
N ASN A 118 9.36 -24.11 18.26
CA ASN A 118 8.43 -23.67 19.27
C ASN A 118 9.09 -23.70 20.68
N SER A 119 8.37 -23.25 21.70
CA SER A 119 8.85 -23.21 23.09
C SER A 119 9.18 -24.60 23.67
N ALA A 120 8.64 -25.68 23.10
CA ALA A 120 8.94 -27.05 23.47
C ALA A 120 10.17 -27.63 22.75
N GLY A 121 10.83 -26.87 21.84
CA GLY A 121 11.97 -27.30 21.05
C GLY A 121 11.58 -28.13 19.83
N THR A 122 10.32 -28.20 19.44
CA THR A 122 9.89 -28.88 18.21
C THR A 122 10.27 -28.03 17.00
N ALA A 123 10.92 -28.65 16.02
CA ALA A 123 11.39 -28.02 14.79
C ALA A 123 10.29 -27.96 13.72
N TYR A 124 10.20 -26.82 13.03
CA TYR A 124 9.30 -26.59 11.91
C TYR A 124 10.08 -25.95 10.75
N HIS A 125 9.67 -26.24 9.53
CA HIS A 125 10.21 -25.63 8.32
C HIS A 125 9.12 -24.82 7.63
N PRO A 126 9.45 -23.75 6.88
CA PRO A 126 8.49 -23.07 6.02
C PRO A 126 7.80 -24.05 5.07
N TYR A 127 6.52 -23.87 4.84
CA TYR A 127 5.69 -24.76 4.03
C TYR A 127 4.75 -23.99 3.11
N HIS A 128 4.36 -24.61 2.01
CA HIS A 128 3.42 -24.03 1.07
C HIS A 128 2.02 -23.97 1.68
N LEU A 129 1.45 -22.76 1.74
CA LEU A 129 0.06 -22.56 2.11
C LEU A 129 -0.83 -22.92 0.93
N THR A 130 -1.76 -23.83 1.17
CA THR A 130 -2.74 -24.27 0.16
C THR A 130 -4.12 -23.66 0.36
N HIS A 131 -4.29 -22.86 1.43
CA HIS A 131 -5.51 -22.15 1.77
C HIS A 131 -5.25 -20.65 1.75
N PHE A 132 -6.12 -19.90 1.11
CA PHE A 132 -5.99 -18.44 0.95
C PHE A 132 -6.71 -17.64 2.03
N CYS A 133 -7.51 -18.29 2.86
CA CYS A 133 -8.17 -17.70 4.00
C CYS A 133 -7.41 -18.09 5.26
N ASP A 134 -6.32 -17.41 5.49
CA ASP A 134 -5.42 -17.69 6.58
C ASP A 134 -5.85 -16.99 7.87
N GLN A 135 -5.43 -17.54 9.01
CA GLN A 135 -5.45 -16.80 10.25
C GLN A 135 -4.50 -15.60 10.15
N ASP A 136 -4.83 -14.56 10.87
CA ASP A 136 -4.02 -13.37 10.99
C ASP A 136 -2.91 -13.62 12.04
N PRO A 137 -1.62 -13.74 11.66
CA PRO A 137 -0.55 -13.91 12.63
C PRO A 137 -0.37 -12.66 13.48
N ASP A 138 0.13 -12.81 14.70
CA ASP A 138 0.41 -11.66 15.56
C ASP A 138 1.46 -10.74 14.91
N HIS A 139 1.05 -9.52 14.58
CA HIS A 139 1.89 -8.47 14.03
C HIS A 139 1.88 -7.20 14.89
N SER A 140 1.43 -7.35 16.13
CA SER A 140 1.54 -6.31 17.15
C SER A 140 3.00 -5.85 17.33
N TRP A 141 3.20 -4.73 18.02
CA TRP A 141 4.55 -4.30 18.38
C TRP A 141 5.32 -5.40 19.14
N ALA A 142 4.69 -6.00 20.15
CA ALA A 142 5.32 -7.04 20.97
C ALA A 142 5.60 -8.30 20.13
N GLY A 143 4.60 -8.79 19.38
CA GLY A 143 4.73 -9.95 18.53
C GLY A 143 5.80 -9.78 17.45
N SER A 144 5.82 -8.63 16.78
CA SER A 144 6.84 -8.32 15.77
C SER A 144 8.26 -8.28 16.37
N HIS A 145 8.44 -7.72 17.57
CA HIS A 145 9.73 -7.71 18.26
C HIS A 145 10.16 -9.10 18.73
N ASN A 146 9.21 -9.94 19.20
CA ASN A 146 9.48 -11.33 19.54
C ASN A 146 9.95 -12.13 18.31
N LYS A 147 9.30 -11.93 17.17
CA LYS A 147 9.66 -12.59 15.90
C LYS A 147 11.02 -12.13 15.39
N TRP A 148 11.32 -10.84 15.47
CA TRP A 148 12.61 -10.26 15.12
C TRP A 148 13.76 -10.78 16.02
N ASP A 149 13.50 -11.00 17.31
CA ASP A 149 14.45 -11.48 18.33
C ASP A 149 15.85 -10.84 18.20
N SER A 150 15.90 -9.51 18.23
CA SER A 150 17.16 -8.75 18.12
C SER A 150 17.97 -9.07 16.85
N GLY A 151 17.29 -9.33 15.75
CA GLY A 151 17.89 -9.63 14.45
C GLY A 151 18.12 -11.11 14.14
N LYS A 152 17.78 -12.02 15.07
CA LYS A 152 17.93 -13.47 14.82
C LYS A 152 16.86 -14.04 13.90
N MET A 153 15.74 -13.34 13.74
CA MET A 153 14.63 -13.72 12.86
C MET A 153 14.07 -15.11 13.14
N ASN A 154 13.96 -15.53 14.38
CA ASN A 154 13.66 -16.91 14.78
C ASN A 154 12.41 -17.08 15.67
N GLY A 155 11.74 -16.00 16.06
CA GLY A 155 10.58 -16.06 16.94
C GLY A 155 9.24 -16.42 16.27
N TRP A 156 9.22 -16.74 14.98
CA TRP A 156 8.02 -16.90 14.16
C TRP A 156 7.02 -17.95 14.66
N VAL A 157 7.50 -19.05 15.19
CA VAL A 157 6.66 -20.14 15.74
C VAL A 157 6.50 -20.00 17.24
N THR A 158 7.50 -19.50 17.94
CA THR A 158 7.45 -19.32 19.41
C THR A 158 6.42 -18.25 19.79
N ASP A 159 6.41 -17.13 19.09
CA ASP A 159 5.46 -16.04 19.31
C ASP A 159 4.01 -16.50 19.06
N GLU A 160 3.79 -17.29 18.02
CA GLU A 160 2.49 -17.86 17.66
C GLU A 160 2.04 -19.03 18.59
N SER A 161 2.61 -19.16 19.77
CA SER A 161 2.29 -20.25 20.73
C SER A 161 2.40 -21.65 20.12
N GLY A 162 3.32 -21.83 19.15
CA GLY A 162 3.57 -23.08 18.46
C GLY A 162 2.72 -23.29 17.20
N GLN A 163 1.89 -22.33 16.82
CA GLN A 163 1.22 -22.37 15.51
C GLN A 163 2.19 -21.99 14.39
N THR A 164 1.96 -22.52 13.21
CA THR A 164 2.92 -22.44 12.11
C THR A 164 2.49 -21.53 10.97
N ILE A 165 1.34 -20.87 11.09
CA ILE A 165 0.78 -20.02 10.01
C ILE A 165 1.78 -18.93 9.57
N ALA A 166 2.50 -18.34 10.52
CA ALA A 166 3.48 -17.29 10.25
C ALA A 166 4.62 -17.73 9.32
N ILE A 167 4.95 -19.01 9.25
CA ILE A 167 6.01 -19.54 8.38
C ILE A 167 5.49 -20.17 7.08
N GLY A 168 4.23 -19.92 6.76
CA GLY A 168 3.64 -20.29 5.48
C GLY A 168 4.08 -19.38 4.34
N TYR A 169 4.19 -19.93 3.12
CA TYR A 169 4.50 -19.15 1.91
C TYR A 169 3.62 -19.58 0.74
N PHE A 170 3.51 -18.71 -0.25
CA PHE A 170 2.83 -18.99 -1.51
C PHE A 170 3.78 -19.40 -2.63
N LEU A 171 3.22 -20.01 -3.69
CA LEU A 171 3.91 -20.35 -4.92
C LEU A 171 3.39 -19.50 -6.10
N PRO A 172 4.07 -19.48 -7.26
CA PRO A 172 3.67 -18.65 -8.40
C PRO A 172 2.23 -18.83 -8.87
N ALA A 173 1.65 -20.01 -8.68
CA ALA A 173 0.28 -20.29 -9.07
C ALA A 173 -0.77 -19.65 -8.15
N ASP A 174 -0.39 -19.29 -6.93
CA ASP A 174 -1.31 -18.76 -5.91
C ASP A 174 -1.55 -17.26 -6.08
N HIS A 175 -0.62 -16.53 -6.73
CA HIS A 175 -0.75 -15.10 -6.97
C HIS A 175 -0.19 -14.70 -8.34
N ILE A 176 -0.80 -15.23 -9.37
CA ILE A 176 -0.37 -15.16 -10.77
C ILE A 176 -0.10 -13.72 -11.23
N TYR A 177 -0.95 -12.78 -10.85
CA TYR A 177 -0.80 -11.40 -11.31
C TYR A 177 0.43 -10.72 -10.74
N HIS A 178 0.71 -10.89 -9.45
CA HIS A 178 1.90 -10.32 -8.81
C HIS A 178 3.19 -10.87 -9.42
N VAL A 179 3.21 -12.16 -9.73
CA VAL A 179 4.36 -12.79 -10.42
C VAL A 179 4.57 -12.16 -11.80
N GLN A 180 3.51 -12.01 -12.58
CA GLN A 180 3.60 -11.41 -13.92
C GLN A 180 3.95 -9.92 -13.85
N LEU A 181 3.45 -9.20 -12.83
CA LEU A 181 3.78 -7.80 -12.60
C LEU A 181 5.29 -7.64 -12.30
N ALA A 182 5.84 -8.50 -11.43
CA ALA A 182 7.26 -8.50 -11.10
C ALA A 182 8.16 -8.85 -12.30
N GLN A 183 7.69 -9.72 -13.21
CA GLN A 183 8.40 -10.04 -14.45
C GLN A 183 8.27 -8.93 -15.50
N ALA A 184 7.13 -8.26 -15.53
CA ALA A 184 6.86 -7.20 -16.49
C ALA A 184 7.59 -5.89 -16.17
N PHE A 185 7.88 -5.64 -14.90
CA PHE A 185 8.50 -4.40 -14.41
C PHE A 185 9.63 -4.70 -13.42
N THR A 186 9.95 -3.75 -12.56
CA THR A 186 11.02 -3.89 -11.56
C THR A 186 10.45 -4.28 -10.21
N LEU A 187 11.01 -5.32 -9.58
CA LEU A 187 10.72 -5.75 -8.22
C LEU A 187 11.86 -5.32 -7.30
N ALA A 188 11.58 -4.63 -6.19
CA ALA A 188 12.58 -4.38 -5.15
C ALA A 188 12.53 -5.50 -4.09
N ASP A 189 13.65 -6.15 -3.85
CA ASP A 189 13.75 -7.27 -2.91
C ASP A 189 14.43 -6.91 -1.57
N HIS A 190 14.83 -5.66 -1.41
CA HIS A 190 15.36 -5.08 -0.18
C HIS A 190 14.58 -3.82 0.23
N TYR A 191 13.28 -3.87 0.05
CA TYR A 191 12.36 -2.86 0.56
C TYR A 191 11.74 -3.35 1.87
N PHE A 192 11.88 -2.55 2.91
CA PHE A 192 11.45 -2.87 4.26
C PHE A 192 10.28 -1.99 4.66
N CYS A 193 9.36 -2.50 5.47
CA CYS A 193 8.44 -1.62 6.17
C CYS A 193 9.25 -0.72 7.14
N SER A 194 8.68 0.39 7.58
CA SER A 194 9.48 1.38 8.31
C SER A 194 9.57 1.13 9.80
N GLN A 195 8.67 0.31 10.36
CA GLN A 195 8.65 0.00 11.78
C GLN A 195 8.46 -1.49 12.02
N ILE A 196 9.15 -2.04 13.04
CA ILE A 196 8.87 -3.38 13.58
C ILE A 196 7.57 -3.27 14.37
N GLY A 197 6.42 -3.53 13.73
CA GLY A 197 5.12 -3.36 14.34
C GLY A 197 3.98 -3.26 13.33
N PRO A 198 2.79 -2.86 13.79
CA PRO A 198 1.55 -2.98 13.05
C PRO A 198 1.33 -1.90 11.98
N THR A 199 0.17 -1.98 11.33
CA THR A 199 -0.33 -1.19 10.21
C THR A 199 -0.18 0.33 10.40
N LEU A 200 -0.81 0.93 11.42
CA LEU A 200 -0.93 2.39 11.50
C LEU A 200 0.42 3.10 11.62
N PRO A 201 1.37 2.68 12.46
CA PRO A 201 2.71 3.28 12.48
C PRO A 201 3.41 3.20 11.13
N ASN A 202 3.37 2.06 10.44
CA ASN A 202 3.98 1.89 9.13
C ASN A 202 3.32 2.80 8.08
N ARG A 203 2.01 2.92 8.11
CA ARG A 203 1.32 3.86 7.22
C ARG A 203 1.63 5.31 7.55
N LEU A 204 1.79 5.69 8.81
CA LEU A 204 2.27 7.03 9.17
C LEU A 204 3.62 7.34 8.52
N TYR A 205 4.57 6.39 8.50
CA TYR A 205 5.83 6.58 7.78
C TYR A 205 5.62 6.86 6.29
N LEU A 206 4.66 6.21 5.63
CA LEU A 206 4.40 6.37 4.20
C LEU A 206 3.75 7.73 3.84
N TRP A 207 3.22 8.47 4.81
CA TRP A 207 2.63 9.81 4.62
C TRP A 207 3.41 10.93 5.28
N THR A 208 4.14 10.61 6.36
CA THR A 208 4.76 11.64 7.19
C THR A 208 6.24 11.42 7.47
N GLY A 209 6.80 10.29 7.08
CA GLY A 209 8.20 9.94 7.33
C GLY A 209 8.55 9.63 8.78
N THR A 210 7.54 9.53 9.65
CA THR A 210 7.68 9.18 11.07
C THR A 210 6.37 8.59 11.58
N SER A 211 6.43 7.77 12.61
CA SER A 211 5.24 7.30 13.33
C SER A 211 4.82 8.22 14.49
N GLY A 212 5.56 9.31 14.74
CA GLY A 212 5.22 10.25 15.82
C GLY A 212 5.48 9.70 17.22
N TRP A 213 6.73 9.58 17.58
CA TRP A 213 7.26 8.93 18.79
C TRP A 213 6.51 9.21 20.09
N ASP A 214 6.15 10.48 20.31
CA ASP A 214 5.55 10.92 21.57
C ASP A 214 4.22 10.24 21.85
N TYR A 215 3.59 9.73 20.81
CA TYR A 215 2.31 9.10 20.89
C TYR A 215 2.39 7.56 20.86
N LEU A 216 3.13 7.00 19.90
CA LEU A 216 3.15 5.56 19.64
C LEU A 216 4.08 4.80 20.61
N SER A 217 5.07 5.49 21.20
CA SER A 217 5.97 4.89 22.17
C SER A 217 5.48 4.97 23.63
N THR A 218 4.52 5.85 23.93
CA THR A 218 3.93 5.99 25.27
C THR A 218 2.74 5.09 25.49
N THR A 219 2.00 4.78 24.44
CA THR A 219 0.98 3.75 24.46
C THR A 219 1.62 2.51 23.87
N ASN A 220 1.57 1.39 24.57
CA ASN A 220 1.83 0.11 23.92
C ASN A 220 1.11 0.15 22.57
N THR A 221 1.84 0.09 21.46
CA THR A 221 1.26 0.29 20.11
C THR A 221 0.20 -0.76 19.76
N ASP A 222 0.18 -1.87 20.51
CA ASP A 222 -0.87 -2.90 20.47
C ASP A 222 -2.21 -2.39 20.98
N SER A 223 -2.19 -1.33 21.78
CA SER A 223 -3.38 -0.73 22.40
C SER A 223 -3.83 0.57 21.73
N LEU A 224 -3.32 0.91 20.55
CA LEU A 224 -4.03 1.89 19.74
C LEU A 224 -5.47 1.38 19.58
N PRO A 225 -6.46 2.24 19.84
CA PRO A 225 -7.89 1.85 19.80
C PRO A 225 -8.33 1.25 18.48
N TYR A 226 -7.41 1.09 17.60
CA TYR A 226 -7.51 0.61 16.26
C TYR A 226 -7.84 -0.88 16.15
N ASN A 227 -7.32 -1.73 17.02
CA ASN A 227 -7.73 -3.14 17.10
C ASN A 227 -9.10 -3.34 17.76
N ASN A 228 -9.79 -2.24 18.09
CA ASN A 228 -11.13 -2.32 18.66
C ASN A 228 -12.17 -1.99 17.56
N PRO A 229 -12.92 -3.00 17.07
CA PRO A 229 -13.97 -2.78 16.07
C PRO A 229 -15.11 -1.88 16.55
N SER A 230 -15.14 -1.53 17.82
CA SER A 230 -16.07 -0.57 18.37
C SER A 230 -15.40 0.79 18.53
N LEU A 231 -15.20 1.57 17.53
CA LEU A 231 -14.83 3.02 17.47
C LEU A 231 -14.90 3.85 18.80
N THR A 232 -14.71 3.21 19.95
CA THR A 232 -14.90 3.81 21.26
C THR A 232 -13.69 4.57 21.79
N ALA A 233 -12.54 4.43 21.10
CA ALA A 233 -11.36 5.21 21.42
C ALA A 233 -10.63 5.52 20.09
N LEU A 234 -10.86 6.71 19.54
CA LEU A 234 -10.11 7.22 18.39
C LEU A 234 -8.71 7.69 18.86
N PRO A 235 -7.66 7.56 18.00
CA PRO A 235 -6.35 8.11 18.36
C PRO A 235 -6.48 9.61 18.61
N PRO A 236 -5.62 10.21 19.43
CA PRO A 236 -5.57 11.65 19.57
C PRO A 236 -5.35 12.31 18.23
N VAL A 237 -5.79 13.55 18.11
CA VAL A 237 -5.57 14.34 16.92
C VAL A 237 -4.09 14.63 16.78
N LEU A 238 -3.53 14.21 15.65
CA LEU A 238 -2.13 14.41 15.29
C LEU A 238 -1.96 15.79 14.63
N SER A 239 -0.71 16.31 14.60
CA SER A 239 -0.48 17.68 14.09
C SER A 239 0.89 17.94 13.46
N TRP A 240 1.78 16.93 13.36
CA TRP A 240 3.08 17.13 12.70
C TRP A 240 2.94 17.18 11.17
N PRO A 241 3.97 17.71 10.44
CA PRO A 241 3.91 17.83 9.00
C PRO A 241 3.74 16.51 8.27
N THR A 242 2.92 16.51 7.22
CA THR A 242 2.70 15.40 6.30
C THR A 242 3.28 15.74 4.92
N MET A 243 3.49 14.73 4.06
CA MET A 243 3.87 15.00 2.67
C MET A 243 2.84 15.87 1.91
N PRO A 244 1.53 15.67 2.06
CA PRO A 244 0.53 16.62 1.57
C PRO A 244 0.75 18.09 1.99
N ASP A 245 1.23 18.36 3.20
CA ASP A 245 1.54 19.74 3.62
C ASP A 245 2.71 20.31 2.82
N VAL A 246 3.73 19.49 2.55
CA VAL A 246 4.88 19.88 1.74
C VAL A 246 4.48 20.14 0.29
N LEU A 247 3.59 19.32 -0.25
CA LEU A 247 3.06 19.46 -1.62
C LEU A 247 2.21 20.72 -1.75
N ASP A 248 1.32 20.98 -0.79
CA ASP A 248 0.50 22.20 -0.76
C ASP A 248 1.37 23.48 -0.71
N ALA A 249 2.42 23.46 0.13
CA ALA A 249 3.36 24.58 0.21
C ALA A 249 4.11 24.84 -1.10
N ALA A 250 4.29 23.80 -1.91
CA ALA A 250 4.92 23.89 -3.23
C ALA A 250 3.91 24.12 -4.38
N GLY A 251 2.60 24.18 -4.09
CA GLY A 251 1.56 24.30 -5.11
C GLY A 251 1.38 23.07 -5.98
N LEU A 252 1.80 21.89 -5.50
CA LEU A 252 1.69 20.61 -6.21
C LEU A 252 0.37 19.92 -5.86
N PRO A 253 -0.43 19.53 -6.85
CA PRO A 253 -1.69 18.84 -6.61
C PRO A 253 -1.44 17.43 -6.09
N TRP A 254 -2.24 17.02 -5.12
CA TRP A 254 -2.24 15.69 -4.55
C TRP A 254 -3.67 15.22 -4.26
N LYS A 255 -3.89 13.91 -4.18
CA LYS A 255 -5.14 13.30 -3.67
C LYS A 255 -4.83 11.97 -2.99
N CYS A 256 -5.71 11.61 -2.04
CA CYS A 256 -5.79 10.25 -1.54
C CYS A 256 -7.13 9.65 -1.95
N TYR A 257 -7.08 8.59 -2.76
CA TYR A 257 -8.25 7.88 -3.26
C TYR A 257 -8.50 6.64 -2.41
N THR A 258 -9.70 6.51 -1.91
CA THR A 258 -10.10 5.40 -1.07
C THR A 258 -10.98 4.44 -1.84
N VAL A 259 -10.56 3.19 -1.89
CA VAL A 259 -11.42 2.09 -2.35
C VAL A 259 -12.34 1.74 -1.19
N ALA A 260 -13.61 2.13 -1.28
CA ALA A 260 -14.58 1.90 -0.22
C ALA A 260 -15.89 1.36 -0.80
N ASP A 261 -16.53 0.46 -0.05
CA ASP A 261 -17.86 -0.06 -0.40
C ASP A 261 -19.01 0.88 -0.02
N GLY A 262 -18.68 2.04 0.51
CA GLY A 262 -19.65 3.00 1.04
C GLY A 262 -20.13 2.67 2.45
N SER A 263 -19.63 1.64 3.07
CA SER A 263 -20.22 1.11 4.29
C SER A 263 -19.60 1.56 5.58
N VAL A 264 -18.32 1.97 5.72
CA VAL A 264 -17.87 2.41 7.07
C VAL A 264 -16.50 3.09 7.19
N PRO A 265 -16.38 4.05 8.13
CA PRO A 265 -15.12 4.70 8.54
C PRO A 265 -14.10 3.81 9.24
N SER A 266 -14.42 2.58 9.63
CA SER A 266 -13.54 1.75 10.47
C SER A 266 -12.25 1.32 9.74
N THR A 267 -12.34 0.95 8.50
CA THR A 267 -11.19 0.63 7.65
C THR A 267 -10.48 1.88 7.13
N LEU A 268 -11.23 2.96 6.90
CA LEU A 268 -10.65 4.23 6.47
C LEU A 268 -9.55 4.71 7.42
N GLY A 269 -9.79 4.56 8.73
CA GLY A 269 -8.88 5.06 9.76
C GLY A 269 -7.51 4.38 9.80
N ALA A 270 -7.41 3.06 9.55
CA ALA A 270 -6.14 2.36 9.55
C ALA A 270 -5.31 2.71 8.37
N PHE A 271 -5.98 2.64 7.26
CA PHE A 271 -5.32 2.62 5.98
C PHE A 271 -5.05 4.03 5.47
N ASN A 272 -5.77 5.02 6.00
CA ASN A 272 -5.59 6.44 5.68
C ASN A 272 -5.30 7.28 6.93
N PRO A 273 -4.03 7.39 7.36
CA PRO A 273 -3.70 8.12 8.59
C PRO A 273 -3.98 9.62 8.53
N LEU A 274 -4.18 10.21 7.35
CA LEU A 274 -4.47 11.66 7.23
C LEU A 274 -5.72 12.08 8.00
N ILE A 275 -6.69 11.17 8.17
CA ILE A 275 -7.91 11.47 8.92
C ILE A 275 -7.70 11.63 10.44
N PHE A 276 -6.49 11.42 10.93
CA PHE A 276 -6.13 11.67 12.32
C PHE A 276 -5.45 13.01 12.55
N PHE A 277 -5.17 13.76 11.49
CA PHE A 277 -4.44 15.02 11.58
C PHE A 277 -5.38 16.24 11.61
N SER A 278 -5.15 17.18 12.56
CA SER A 278 -5.94 18.39 12.72
C SER A 278 -6.03 19.22 11.43
N GLN A 279 -4.92 19.34 10.69
CA GLN A 279 -4.88 20.13 9.46
C GLN A 279 -5.77 19.59 8.34
N PHE A 280 -6.28 18.35 8.45
CA PHE A 280 -7.31 17.79 7.57
C PHE A 280 -8.68 17.83 8.23
N LEU A 281 -8.77 17.46 9.52
CA LEU A 281 -10.02 17.41 10.26
C LEU A 281 -10.68 18.79 10.40
N ASP A 282 -9.87 19.84 10.58
CA ASP A 282 -10.33 21.22 10.69
C ASP A 282 -10.59 21.90 9.33
N ASN A 283 -10.26 21.22 8.22
CA ASN A 283 -10.36 21.76 6.87
C ASN A 283 -11.21 20.85 5.97
N PRO A 284 -12.53 21.04 5.87
CA PRO A 284 -13.41 20.15 5.10
C PRO A 284 -13.03 19.95 3.62
N PRO A 285 -12.59 20.97 2.87
CA PRO A 285 -12.08 20.76 1.51
C PRO A 285 -10.86 19.82 1.46
N ARG A 286 -9.90 20.01 2.37
CA ARG A 286 -8.70 19.20 2.46
C ARG A 286 -8.99 17.76 2.90
N LEU A 287 -9.92 17.61 3.84
CA LEU A 287 -10.41 16.30 4.26
C LEU A 287 -11.09 15.56 3.09
N ALA A 288 -11.87 16.27 2.27
CA ALA A 288 -12.46 15.68 1.07
C ALA A 288 -11.41 15.21 0.07
N GLN A 289 -10.34 15.98 -0.12
CA GLN A 289 -9.19 15.63 -0.98
C GLN A 289 -8.42 14.42 -0.42
N ALA A 290 -8.30 14.32 0.90
CA ALA A 290 -7.67 13.20 1.60
C ALA A 290 -8.54 11.93 1.62
N THR A 291 -9.82 12.00 1.25
CA THR A 291 -10.79 10.90 1.27
C THR A 291 -11.62 10.84 -0.01
N SER A 292 -11.00 11.14 -1.15
CA SER A 292 -11.64 11.01 -2.47
C SER A 292 -12.01 9.56 -2.77
N ASP A 293 -13.07 9.36 -3.54
CA ASP A 293 -13.48 8.01 -3.94
C ASP A 293 -12.58 7.47 -5.06
N PHE A 294 -12.34 6.16 -5.10
CA PHE A 294 -11.53 5.54 -6.15
C PHE A 294 -12.09 5.77 -7.56
N SER A 295 -13.40 5.94 -7.70
CA SER A 295 -13.99 6.30 -9.00
C SER A 295 -13.50 7.66 -9.51
N GLU A 296 -13.11 8.59 -8.61
CA GLU A 296 -12.48 9.85 -9.00
C GLU A 296 -11.07 9.63 -9.57
N PHE A 297 -10.32 8.62 -9.10
CA PHE A 297 -9.04 8.27 -9.71
C PHE A 297 -9.20 7.89 -11.18
N VAL A 298 -10.20 7.06 -11.48
CA VAL A 298 -10.52 6.68 -12.87
C VAL A 298 -10.99 7.89 -13.68
N ALA A 299 -11.79 8.78 -13.08
CA ALA A 299 -12.27 9.99 -13.73
C ALA A 299 -11.13 11.01 -13.99
N ASP A 300 -10.24 11.21 -13.03
CA ASP A 300 -9.07 12.09 -13.16
C ASP A 300 -8.12 11.59 -14.28
N LEU A 301 -7.92 10.28 -14.38
CA LEU A 301 -7.15 9.68 -15.48
C LEU A 301 -7.82 9.93 -16.84
N ALA A 302 -9.14 9.72 -16.91
CA ALA A 302 -9.90 9.92 -18.16
C ALA A 302 -9.93 11.40 -18.58
N ALA A 303 -9.96 12.32 -17.61
CA ALA A 303 -9.95 13.76 -17.85
C ALA A 303 -8.53 14.34 -18.09
N GLY A 304 -7.47 13.57 -17.85
CA GLY A 304 -6.09 14.07 -17.88
C GLY A 304 -5.75 15.03 -16.74
N THR A 305 -6.41 14.88 -15.60
CA THR A 305 -6.25 15.72 -14.40
C THR A 305 -5.65 14.96 -13.20
N LEU A 306 -4.97 13.83 -13.47
CA LEU A 306 -4.29 13.08 -12.40
C LEU A 306 -3.34 14.01 -11.65
N PRO A 307 -3.40 14.05 -10.28
CA PRO A 307 -2.50 14.86 -9.49
C PRO A 307 -1.02 14.48 -9.64
N ALA A 308 -0.12 15.38 -9.21
CA ALA A 308 1.31 15.09 -9.16
C ALA A 308 1.61 13.91 -8.22
N VAL A 309 0.94 13.85 -7.07
CA VAL A 309 1.07 12.72 -6.15
C VAL A 309 -0.31 12.18 -5.77
N SER A 310 -0.46 10.88 -5.89
CA SER A 310 -1.71 10.17 -5.60
C SER A 310 -1.43 9.00 -4.67
N TRP A 311 -2.17 8.91 -3.56
CA TRP A 311 -2.21 7.69 -2.75
C TRP A 311 -3.50 6.92 -3.04
N ILE A 312 -3.41 5.61 -3.11
CA ILE A 312 -4.58 4.73 -3.21
C ILE A 312 -4.61 3.89 -1.94
N VAL A 313 -5.68 4.04 -1.18
CA VAL A 313 -5.94 3.32 0.06
C VAL A 313 -7.01 2.27 -0.21
N THR A 314 -6.74 1.07 0.22
CA THR A 314 -7.57 -0.09 -0.08
C THR A 314 -8.66 -0.32 0.97
N GLU A 315 -9.66 -1.10 0.61
CA GLU A 315 -10.73 -1.60 1.47
C GLU A 315 -10.37 -3.02 1.94
N ALA A 316 -10.87 -3.42 3.10
CA ALA A 316 -10.54 -4.69 3.75
C ALA A 316 -10.66 -5.93 2.83
N VAL A 317 -11.63 -5.94 1.92
CA VAL A 317 -11.87 -7.08 1.02
C VAL A 317 -10.80 -7.21 -0.06
N VAL A 318 -10.13 -6.13 -0.43
CA VAL A 318 -9.15 -6.07 -1.54
C VAL A 318 -7.77 -5.60 -1.08
N CYS A 319 -7.53 -5.56 0.24
CA CYS A 319 -6.27 -5.10 0.81
C CYS A 319 -5.23 -6.22 1.00
N GLU A 320 -5.63 -7.48 0.89
CA GLU A 320 -4.81 -8.68 1.12
C GLU A 320 -4.52 -9.01 2.59
N HIS A 321 -4.99 -8.21 3.55
CA HIS A 321 -4.91 -8.52 4.99
C HIS A 321 -5.64 -9.84 5.29
N PRO A 322 -5.02 -10.81 5.97
CA PRO A 322 -5.76 -12.00 6.40
C PRO A 322 -7.02 -11.64 7.22
N PRO A 323 -8.17 -12.27 6.97
CA PRO A 323 -8.38 -13.42 6.09
C PRO A 323 -8.75 -13.08 4.63
N ALA A 324 -8.54 -11.84 4.16
CA ALA A 324 -8.81 -11.51 2.75
C ALA A 324 -7.85 -12.27 1.82
N PRO A 325 -8.38 -13.00 0.81
CA PRO A 325 -7.54 -13.76 -0.10
C PRO A 325 -6.65 -12.83 -0.96
N PRO A 326 -5.39 -13.19 -1.23
CA PRO A 326 -4.51 -12.43 -2.13
C PRO A 326 -5.11 -12.17 -3.52
N ASP A 327 -5.90 -13.10 -4.05
CA ASP A 327 -6.56 -12.97 -5.34
C ASP A 327 -7.43 -11.71 -5.45
N MET A 328 -8.01 -11.26 -4.34
CA MET A 328 -8.86 -10.08 -4.32
C MET A 328 -8.04 -8.79 -4.46
N GLY A 329 -6.90 -8.72 -3.76
CA GLY A 329 -5.98 -7.60 -3.88
C GLY A 329 -5.33 -7.54 -5.26
N GLN A 330 -4.97 -8.69 -5.83
CA GLN A 330 -4.46 -8.77 -7.20
C GLN A 330 -5.42 -8.16 -8.23
N LEU A 331 -6.73 -8.34 -8.05
CA LEU A 331 -7.74 -7.73 -8.93
C LEU A 331 -7.69 -6.19 -8.85
N LEU A 332 -7.55 -5.63 -7.67
CA LEU A 332 -7.42 -4.18 -7.49
C LEU A 332 -6.12 -3.65 -8.11
N VAL A 333 -4.99 -4.31 -7.84
CA VAL A 333 -3.70 -3.94 -8.43
C VAL A 333 -3.79 -3.99 -9.96
N ALA A 334 -4.38 -5.05 -10.52
CA ALA A 334 -4.60 -5.19 -11.96
C ALA A 334 -5.47 -4.06 -12.53
N ARG A 335 -6.51 -3.64 -11.78
CA ARG A 335 -7.36 -2.52 -12.19
C ARG A 335 -6.61 -1.20 -12.21
N VAL A 336 -5.84 -0.90 -11.17
CA VAL A 336 -5.03 0.33 -11.10
C VAL A 336 -4.03 0.38 -12.26
N VAL A 337 -3.29 -0.70 -12.47
CA VAL A 337 -2.31 -0.80 -13.57
C VAL A 337 -3.00 -0.66 -14.93
N GLN A 338 -4.13 -1.35 -15.15
CA GLN A 338 -4.89 -1.29 -16.40
C GLN A 338 -5.31 0.14 -16.74
N VAL A 339 -5.93 0.86 -15.79
CA VAL A 339 -6.43 2.21 -16.07
C VAL A 339 -5.30 3.22 -16.26
N LEU A 340 -4.19 3.07 -15.53
CA LEU A 340 -2.99 3.88 -15.72
C LEU A 340 -2.38 3.65 -17.10
N MET A 341 -2.11 2.40 -17.47
CA MET A 341 -1.51 2.08 -18.78
C MET A 341 -2.39 2.48 -19.96
N ALA A 342 -3.71 2.54 -19.75
CA ALA A 342 -4.65 2.99 -20.77
C ALA A 342 -4.79 4.51 -20.85
N SER A 343 -4.27 5.26 -19.89
CA SER A 343 -4.41 6.72 -19.80
C SER A 343 -3.30 7.47 -20.55
N SER A 344 -3.55 8.75 -20.86
CA SER A 344 -2.52 9.66 -21.39
C SER A 344 -1.42 10.00 -20.36
N ALA A 345 -1.66 9.74 -19.07
CA ALA A 345 -0.68 9.97 -18.02
C ALA A 345 0.40 8.88 -17.96
N TRP A 346 0.19 7.71 -18.59
CA TRP A 346 1.08 6.55 -18.45
C TRP A 346 2.54 6.87 -18.71
N GLU A 347 2.86 7.55 -19.82
CA GLU A 347 4.25 7.85 -20.18
C GLU A 347 4.99 8.77 -19.21
N SER A 348 4.27 9.38 -18.28
CA SER A 348 4.84 10.26 -17.25
C SER A 348 4.54 9.82 -15.82
N THR A 349 4.16 8.56 -15.62
CA THR A 349 3.76 8.02 -14.32
C THR A 349 4.75 6.99 -13.78
N ALA A 350 5.02 7.06 -12.47
CA ALA A 350 5.56 5.98 -11.67
C ALA A 350 4.50 5.51 -10.66
N LEU A 351 4.16 4.22 -10.71
CA LEU A 351 3.31 3.57 -9.72
C LEU A 351 4.18 2.70 -8.81
N PHE A 352 4.06 2.91 -7.51
CA PHE A 352 4.61 2.04 -6.47
C PHE A 352 3.49 1.23 -5.85
N VAL A 353 3.56 -0.10 -5.96
CA VAL A 353 2.65 -1.02 -5.26
C VAL A 353 3.45 -1.69 -4.15
N THR A 354 3.03 -1.50 -2.93
CA THR A 354 3.72 -2.04 -1.75
C THR A 354 2.73 -2.48 -0.68
N TYR A 355 3.27 -2.97 0.43
CA TYR A 355 2.54 -3.39 1.62
C TYR A 355 3.03 -2.55 2.79
N ASP A 356 2.14 -2.26 3.73
CA ASP A 356 2.45 -1.44 4.90
C ASP A 356 3.41 -2.15 5.86
N GLU A 357 3.20 -3.45 6.12
CA GLU A 357 4.05 -4.27 6.97
C GLU A 357 3.92 -5.77 6.60
N GLY A 358 4.65 -6.66 7.31
CA GLY A 358 4.74 -8.08 6.96
C GLY A 358 3.58 -8.95 7.43
N GLY A 359 2.61 -8.41 8.18
CA GLY A 359 1.44 -9.16 8.67
C GLY A 359 1.79 -10.31 9.61
N GLY A 360 2.90 -10.23 10.34
CA GLY A 360 3.37 -11.33 11.18
C GLY A 360 3.90 -12.54 10.40
N PHE A 361 3.88 -12.52 9.06
CA PHE A 361 4.50 -13.55 8.23
C PHE A 361 6.02 -13.42 8.22
N PHE A 362 6.69 -14.57 8.14
CA PHE A 362 8.12 -14.67 8.32
C PHE A 362 8.94 -13.96 7.25
N GLU A 363 10.13 -13.57 7.67
CA GLU A 363 11.21 -13.04 6.85
C GLU A 363 12.54 -13.66 7.32
N HIS A 364 13.41 -14.03 6.38
CA HIS A 364 14.72 -14.55 6.73
C HIS A 364 15.83 -13.50 6.67
N VAL A 365 15.58 -12.34 6.04
CA VAL A 365 16.54 -11.24 5.92
C VAL A 365 16.29 -10.22 7.05
N PRO A 366 17.24 -10.07 8.00
CA PRO A 366 17.06 -9.11 9.07
C PRO A 366 17.14 -7.67 8.57
N PRO A 367 16.30 -6.75 9.09
CA PRO A 367 16.41 -5.33 8.80
C PRO A 367 17.67 -4.72 9.45
N GLN A 368 18.24 -3.70 8.81
CA GLN A 368 19.22 -2.82 9.43
C GLN A 368 18.48 -1.78 10.27
N ILE A 369 18.59 -1.86 11.57
CA ILE A 369 17.95 -0.87 12.45
C ILE A 369 18.63 0.49 12.33
N LEU A 370 17.86 1.50 12.02
CA LEU A 370 18.29 2.90 11.84
C LEU A 370 17.74 3.81 12.92
N GLU A 371 16.69 3.39 13.63
CA GLU A 371 15.93 4.23 14.53
C GLU A 371 15.59 3.45 15.81
N TYR A 372 15.72 4.13 16.95
CA TYR A 372 15.45 3.58 18.28
C TYR A 372 14.57 4.52 19.07
N VAL A 373 13.75 3.96 19.96
CA VAL A 373 12.88 4.75 20.85
C VAL A 373 13.74 5.70 21.68
N PRO A 374 13.47 7.03 21.64
CA PRO A 374 14.25 8.02 22.36
C PRO A 374 14.31 7.83 23.87
N ALA A 375 15.39 8.31 24.50
CA ALA A 375 15.52 8.32 25.95
C ALA A 375 14.41 9.16 26.60
N GLY A 376 13.90 8.67 27.72
CA GLY A 376 12.81 9.33 28.48
C GLY A 376 11.40 8.93 28.07
N LEU A 377 11.25 8.14 27.00
CA LEU A 377 9.97 7.55 26.60
C LEU A 377 9.84 6.11 27.09
N PRO A 378 8.64 5.56 27.24
CA PRO A 378 8.43 4.12 27.43
C PRO A 378 9.14 3.33 26.33
N ASN A 379 9.67 2.16 26.67
CA ASN A 379 10.46 1.33 25.74
C ASN A 379 11.75 2.01 25.20
N ALA A 380 12.29 3.03 25.88
CA ALA A 380 13.50 3.72 25.48
C ALA A 380 14.64 2.76 25.11
N GLY A 381 15.27 2.96 23.96
CA GLY A 381 16.34 2.13 23.43
C GLY A 381 15.90 0.87 22.69
N MET A 382 14.61 0.54 22.65
CA MET A 382 14.12 -0.51 21.77
C MET A 382 14.23 -0.09 20.30
N ALA A 383 14.49 -1.05 19.44
CA ALA A 383 14.51 -0.83 17.99
C ALA A 383 13.13 -0.39 17.50
N VAL A 384 13.11 0.57 16.56
CA VAL A 384 11.88 0.94 15.86
C VAL A 384 11.85 0.35 14.48
N GLY A 385 12.92 0.48 13.75
CA GLY A 385 12.95 0.02 12.37
C GLY A 385 14.19 0.51 11.59
N PRO A 386 14.19 0.20 10.31
CA PRO A 386 13.17 -0.49 9.49
C PRO A 386 12.70 -1.82 10.08
N GLY A 387 11.47 -2.23 9.68
CA GLY A 387 10.90 -3.51 10.05
C GLY A 387 11.21 -4.61 9.03
N PHE A 388 10.28 -5.56 8.82
CA PHE A 388 10.48 -6.70 7.92
C PHE A 388 10.39 -6.28 6.44
N ARG A 389 11.00 -7.08 5.54
CA ARG A 389 10.85 -6.84 4.11
C ARG A 389 9.41 -7.03 3.69
N VAL A 390 8.97 -6.15 2.81
CA VAL A 390 7.69 -6.25 2.12
C VAL A 390 7.91 -6.10 0.60
N PRO A 391 7.04 -6.64 -0.25
CA PRO A 391 7.18 -6.44 -1.69
C PRO A 391 7.04 -4.96 -2.07
N LEU A 392 7.87 -4.51 -3.03
CA LEU A 392 7.67 -3.25 -3.72
C LEU A 392 7.80 -3.48 -5.23
N PHE A 393 6.69 -3.26 -5.95
CA PHE A 393 6.68 -3.23 -7.41
C PHE A 393 6.84 -1.78 -7.89
N ILE A 394 7.78 -1.57 -8.78
CA ILE A 394 8.04 -0.29 -9.42
C ILE A 394 7.52 -0.38 -10.85
N VAL A 395 6.33 0.17 -11.09
CA VAL A 395 5.57 0.03 -12.33
C VAL A 395 5.58 1.36 -13.08
N SER A 396 6.25 1.40 -14.21
CA SER A 396 6.41 2.61 -15.02
C SER A 396 6.85 2.23 -16.44
N PRO A 397 6.57 3.05 -17.47
CA PRO A 397 7.21 2.87 -18.77
C PRO A 397 8.74 2.87 -18.71
N TRP A 398 9.30 3.47 -17.66
CA TRP A 398 10.73 3.64 -17.46
C TRP A 398 11.34 2.65 -16.46
N ALA A 399 10.53 1.74 -15.90
CA ALA A 399 11.01 0.64 -15.07
C ALA A 399 11.38 -0.57 -15.97
N PRO A 400 12.64 -1.03 -15.94
CA PRO A 400 13.06 -2.18 -16.76
C PRO A 400 12.32 -3.46 -16.38
N ALA A 401 11.97 -4.27 -17.39
CA ALA A 401 11.36 -5.58 -17.17
C ALA A 401 12.34 -6.58 -16.60
N ASP A 402 11.82 -7.57 -15.86
CA ASP A 402 12.59 -8.69 -15.28
C ASP A 402 13.85 -8.21 -14.53
N THR A 403 13.67 -7.13 -13.77
CA THR A 403 14.75 -6.45 -13.05
C THR A 403 14.47 -6.45 -11.56
N VAL A 404 15.49 -6.82 -10.78
CA VAL A 404 15.44 -6.73 -9.33
C VAL A 404 16.27 -5.54 -8.87
N PHE A 405 15.63 -4.63 -8.13
CA PHE A 405 16.27 -3.50 -7.50
C PHE A 405 16.78 -3.91 -6.11
N LYS A 406 18.12 -3.95 -5.96
CA LYS A 406 18.80 -4.54 -4.80
C LYS A 406 19.16 -3.52 -3.69
N GLU A 407 18.86 -2.26 -3.91
CA GLU A 407 19.21 -1.23 -2.93
C GLU A 407 18.28 -1.28 -1.71
N THR A 408 18.83 -1.03 -0.53
CA THR A 408 18.04 -1.00 0.71
C THR A 408 17.16 0.24 0.76
N LEU A 409 15.87 0.03 0.96
CA LEU A 409 14.82 1.04 0.94
C LEU A 409 13.84 0.80 2.10
N ASP A 410 13.08 1.83 2.46
CA ASP A 410 11.88 1.72 3.29
C ASP A 410 10.76 2.68 2.81
N HIS A 411 9.66 2.79 3.54
CA HIS A 411 8.55 3.68 3.16
C HIS A 411 8.99 5.14 2.98
N THR A 412 9.98 5.60 3.77
CA THR A 412 10.50 6.97 3.62
C THR A 412 11.24 7.19 2.31
N SER A 413 11.76 6.11 1.69
CA SER A 413 12.41 6.21 0.37
C SER A 413 11.43 6.61 -0.73
N VAL A 414 10.15 6.23 -0.61
CA VAL A 414 9.09 6.67 -1.53
C VAL A 414 8.83 8.17 -1.37
N LEU A 415 8.79 8.67 -0.14
CA LEU A 415 8.64 10.10 0.13
C LEU A 415 9.84 10.91 -0.35
N GLN A 416 11.06 10.39 -0.13
CA GLN A 416 12.29 11.02 -0.64
C GLN A 416 12.30 11.04 -2.19
N PHE A 417 11.76 10.01 -2.82
CA PHE A 417 11.60 10.00 -4.28
C PHE A 417 10.60 11.06 -4.77
N VAL A 418 9.52 11.31 -4.03
CA VAL A 418 8.61 12.44 -4.28
C VAL A 418 9.36 13.76 -4.16
N GLU A 419 10.12 13.94 -3.07
CA GLU A 419 10.95 15.14 -2.89
C GLU A 419 11.89 15.34 -4.07
N ASP A 420 12.68 14.34 -4.44
CA ASP A 420 13.67 14.42 -5.51
C ASP A 420 13.05 14.65 -6.89
N THR A 421 11.88 14.02 -7.14
CA THR A 421 11.20 14.15 -8.42
C THR A 421 10.70 15.57 -8.65
N PHE A 422 10.19 16.22 -7.62
CA PHE A 422 9.50 17.49 -7.74
C PHE A 422 10.27 18.69 -7.18
N SER A 423 11.43 18.48 -6.53
CA SER A 423 12.29 19.57 -6.09
C SER A 423 12.98 20.27 -7.24
N THR A 424 13.11 21.58 -7.09
CA THR A 424 14.04 22.39 -7.88
C THR A 424 14.93 23.23 -6.97
N SER A 425 15.96 23.86 -7.50
CA SER A 425 16.81 24.76 -6.73
C SER A 425 16.05 25.96 -6.15
N SER A 426 14.96 26.38 -6.81
CA SER A 426 14.11 27.49 -6.38
C SER A 426 12.93 27.04 -5.49
N HIS A 427 12.54 25.77 -5.56
CA HIS A 427 11.41 25.18 -4.81
C HIS A 427 11.84 23.81 -4.26
N PRO A 428 12.66 23.78 -3.22
CA PRO A 428 13.07 22.52 -2.60
C PRO A 428 11.91 21.92 -1.80
N LEU A 429 11.58 20.67 -2.07
CA LEU A 429 10.64 19.90 -1.23
C LEU A 429 11.45 19.17 -0.16
N LYS A 430 11.02 19.26 1.08
CA LYS A 430 11.65 18.53 2.18
C LYS A 430 10.67 18.29 3.32
N LEU A 431 10.36 17.03 3.57
CA LEU A 431 9.60 16.63 4.74
C LEU A 431 10.56 16.50 5.95
N SER A 432 10.45 17.45 6.86
CA SER A 432 11.42 17.61 7.99
C SER A 432 11.36 16.46 9.01
N SER A 433 10.27 15.70 9.02
CA SER A 433 10.06 14.58 9.95
C SER A 433 10.84 13.30 9.62
N ILE A 434 11.37 13.17 8.40
CA ILE A 434 12.19 12.01 8.04
C ILE A 434 13.50 12.04 8.81
N ASP A 435 13.77 10.98 9.60
CA ASP A 435 14.99 10.84 10.40
C ASP A 435 16.25 10.92 9.52
N PRO A 436 17.31 11.62 9.99
CA PRO A 436 18.56 11.73 9.24
C PRO A 436 19.25 10.40 8.90
N ALA A 437 19.04 9.34 9.69
CA ALA A 437 19.58 8.01 9.36
C ALA A 437 18.81 7.39 8.17
N ARG A 438 17.49 7.56 8.10
CA ARG A 438 16.65 7.10 6.99
C ARG A 438 16.92 7.86 5.69
N ARG A 439 17.33 9.13 5.78
CA ARG A 439 17.77 9.91 4.61
C ARG A 439 19.05 9.38 3.96
N LYS A 440 19.74 8.43 4.59
CA LYS A 440 20.90 7.74 4.01
C LYS A 440 20.52 6.47 3.23
N LEU A 441 19.26 6.07 3.27
CA LEU A 441 18.76 4.98 2.44
C LEU A 441 18.86 5.35 0.96
N ASN A 442 18.86 4.34 0.14
CA ASN A 442 19.05 4.51 -1.29
C ASN A 442 17.88 5.23 -1.97
N ASN A 443 18.18 5.85 -3.09
CA ASN A 443 17.22 6.60 -3.86
C ASN A 443 16.58 5.72 -4.94
N LEU A 444 15.26 5.69 -4.98
CA LEU A 444 14.46 4.98 -5.98
C LEU A 444 14.69 5.44 -7.42
N ALA A 445 15.24 6.64 -7.65
CA ALA A 445 15.53 7.15 -8.99
C ALA A 445 16.42 6.20 -9.81
N LYS A 446 17.30 5.42 -9.15
CA LYS A 446 18.16 4.42 -9.80
C LYS A 446 17.39 3.21 -10.38
N ALA A 447 16.13 3.04 -10.00
CA ALA A 447 15.28 1.97 -10.53
C ALA A 447 14.70 2.28 -11.91
N PHE A 448 14.90 3.49 -12.42
CA PHE A 448 14.36 3.96 -13.70
C PHE A 448 15.45 4.13 -14.75
N ASP A 449 15.17 3.70 -15.97
CA ASP A 449 16.00 3.95 -17.15
C ASP A 449 15.21 4.78 -18.17
N PHE A 450 15.39 6.09 -18.12
CA PHE A 450 14.74 7.02 -19.05
C PHE A 450 15.35 7.01 -20.47
N SER A 451 16.38 6.24 -20.72
CA SER A 451 16.99 6.06 -22.04
C SER A 451 16.36 4.93 -22.84
N GLN A 452 15.68 3.99 -22.16
CA GLN A 452 15.00 2.86 -22.83
C GLN A 452 13.74 3.30 -23.58
N ALA A 453 13.26 2.45 -24.48
CA ALA A 453 11.90 2.56 -25.03
C ALA A 453 10.88 2.33 -23.90
N PRO A 454 9.72 3.03 -23.93
CA PRO A 454 8.70 2.85 -22.90
C PRO A 454 8.26 1.40 -22.77
N ASN A 455 8.29 0.88 -21.55
CA ASN A 455 7.81 -0.46 -21.23
C ASN A 455 6.27 -0.47 -21.24
N ASN A 456 5.68 -1.15 -22.18
CA ASN A 456 4.23 -1.32 -22.36
C ASN A 456 3.87 -2.81 -22.30
N ALA A 457 4.32 -3.50 -21.27
CA ALA A 457 4.09 -4.94 -21.09
C ALA A 457 2.59 -5.28 -21.13
N ALA A 458 2.27 -6.37 -21.79
CA ALA A 458 0.91 -6.91 -21.77
C ALA A 458 0.70 -7.69 -20.46
N LEU A 459 -0.24 -7.26 -19.64
CA LEU A 459 -0.63 -7.90 -18.41
C LEU A 459 -2.09 -8.40 -18.46
N PRO A 460 -2.46 -9.43 -17.71
CA PRO A 460 -3.85 -9.84 -17.60
C PRO A 460 -4.73 -8.70 -17.07
N SER A 461 -5.88 -8.54 -17.71
CA SER A 461 -6.90 -7.62 -17.21
C SER A 461 -7.63 -8.17 -15.99
N PRO A 462 -8.28 -7.34 -15.17
CA PRO A 462 -9.15 -7.82 -14.10
C PRO A 462 -10.21 -8.82 -14.59
N ALA A 463 -10.76 -8.64 -15.79
CA ALA A 463 -11.72 -9.56 -16.36
C ALA A 463 -11.16 -10.96 -16.64
N GLN A 464 -9.87 -11.07 -16.93
CA GLN A 464 -9.21 -12.37 -17.11
C GLN A 464 -8.86 -13.04 -15.78
N LEU A 465 -8.64 -12.26 -14.72
CA LEU A 465 -8.30 -12.75 -13.38
C LEU A 465 -9.55 -13.07 -12.54
N TYR A 466 -10.65 -12.38 -12.78
CA TYR A 466 -11.87 -12.48 -11.98
C TYR A 466 -12.42 -13.90 -11.82
N PRO A 467 -12.44 -14.78 -12.88
CA PRO A 467 -12.83 -16.16 -12.71
C PRO A 467 -11.97 -16.96 -11.71
N TYR A 468 -10.68 -16.66 -11.60
CA TYR A 468 -9.79 -17.31 -10.63
C TYR A 468 -10.17 -16.92 -9.21
N ALA A 469 -10.34 -15.62 -8.94
CA ALA A 469 -10.78 -15.14 -7.64
C ALA A 469 -12.16 -15.68 -7.26
N GLN A 470 -13.10 -15.81 -8.21
CA GLN A 470 -14.38 -16.45 -7.99
C GLN A 470 -14.20 -17.93 -7.60
N GLN A 471 -13.31 -18.65 -8.27
CA GLN A 471 -13.07 -20.06 -7.97
C GLN A 471 -12.45 -20.22 -6.57
N THR A 472 -11.51 -19.36 -6.19
CA THR A 472 -10.93 -19.32 -4.84
C THR A 472 -12.02 -19.17 -3.79
N ILE A 473 -12.91 -18.20 -3.95
CA ILE A 473 -14.03 -17.99 -3.02
C ILE A 473 -15.00 -19.18 -2.96
N LEU A 474 -15.30 -19.79 -4.10
CA LEU A 474 -16.15 -20.99 -4.12
C LEU A 474 -15.50 -22.16 -3.38
N THR A 475 -14.20 -22.33 -3.51
CA THR A 475 -13.43 -23.37 -2.79
C THR A 475 -13.44 -23.10 -1.28
N LEU A 476 -13.15 -21.89 -0.85
CA LEU A 476 -13.20 -21.48 0.55
C LEU A 476 -14.60 -21.67 1.17
N ASN A 477 -15.65 -21.36 0.43
CA ASN A 477 -17.04 -21.59 0.85
C ASN A 477 -17.37 -23.08 1.03
N ALA A 478 -16.82 -23.95 0.20
CA ALA A 478 -17.03 -25.40 0.28
C ALA A 478 -16.29 -26.03 1.45
N GLU A 479 -15.10 -25.55 1.77
CA GLU A 479 -14.25 -26.09 2.83
C GLU A 479 -14.69 -25.67 4.24
N ARG A 480 -15.41 -24.57 4.40
CA ARG A 480 -16.03 -24.04 5.64
C ARG A 480 -15.23 -24.21 6.95
N THR A 481 -13.91 -24.18 6.85
CA THR A 481 -13.05 -24.52 7.99
C THR A 481 -12.76 -23.33 8.92
N LEU A 482 -12.99 -22.09 8.47
CA LEU A 482 -12.79 -20.88 9.27
C LEU A 482 -14.02 -19.97 9.20
N ALA A 483 -14.52 -19.58 10.37
CA ALA A 483 -15.76 -18.77 10.51
C ALA A 483 -15.61 -17.33 9.98
N ASP A 484 -14.39 -16.86 9.76
CA ASP A 484 -14.06 -15.46 9.52
C ASP A 484 -13.74 -15.11 8.07
N CYS A 485 -13.67 -16.09 7.15
CA CYS A 485 -13.47 -15.81 5.73
C CYS A 485 -14.66 -15.08 5.14
N SER A 486 -14.44 -13.92 4.56
CA SER A 486 -15.44 -13.24 3.73
C SER A 486 -15.74 -14.10 2.50
N THR A 487 -16.81 -14.88 2.60
CA THR A 487 -17.21 -15.89 1.60
C THR A 487 -18.09 -15.32 0.50
N ASN A 488 -18.29 -13.99 0.48
CA ASN A 488 -19.12 -13.33 -0.51
C ASN A 488 -18.31 -12.23 -1.21
N LEU A 489 -18.18 -12.35 -2.53
CA LEU A 489 -17.74 -11.24 -3.33
C LEU A 489 -18.70 -10.05 -3.13
N PRO A 490 -18.22 -8.88 -2.74
CA PRO A 490 -19.06 -7.70 -2.65
C PRO A 490 -19.75 -7.41 -3.99
N THR A 491 -21.02 -7.08 -3.95
CA THR A 491 -21.80 -6.82 -5.19
C THR A 491 -21.32 -5.60 -5.97
N TRP A 492 -20.57 -4.71 -5.32
CA TRP A 492 -19.93 -3.54 -5.93
C TRP A 492 -18.61 -3.87 -6.64
N LEU A 493 -17.94 -4.97 -6.28
CA LEU A 493 -16.61 -5.30 -6.76
C LEU A 493 -16.51 -5.47 -8.28
N PRO A 494 -17.40 -6.21 -8.97
CA PRO A 494 -17.35 -6.32 -10.42
C PRO A 494 -17.37 -4.97 -11.12
N GLN A 495 -18.15 -4.04 -10.60
CA GLN A 495 -18.26 -2.69 -11.15
C GLN A 495 -17.00 -1.86 -10.92
N LEU A 496 -16.40 -1.92 -9.72
CA LEU A 496 -15.11 -1.29 -9.41
C LEU A 496 -14.02 -1.79 -10.37
N LEU A 497 -14.01 -3.09 -10.62
CA LEU A 497 -13.03 -3.75 -11.46
C LEU A 497 -13.31 -3.58 -12.97
N GLY A 498 -14.50 -3.08 -13.35
CA GLY A 498 -14.90 -2.97 -14.74
C GLY A 498 -15.10 -4.32 -15.43
N VAL A 499 -15.59 -5.34 -14.69
CA VAL A 499 -15.81 -6.74 -15.16
C VAL A 499 -17.28 -7.12 -15.23
N SER A 500 -18.20 -6.15 -15.14
CA SER A 500 -19.65 -6.33 -15.25
C SER A 500 -20.12 -6.49 -16.68
#